data_6d3e361cbf12751654e4e5e283b12001
#
_entry.id   6d3e361cbf12751654e4e5e283b12001
#
_cell.length_a   1.000
_cell.length_b   1.000
_cell.length_c   1.000
_cell.angle_alpha   90.00
_cell.angle_beta   90.00
_cell.angle_gamma   90.00
#
_symmetry.space_group_name_H-M   'P 1'
#
loop_
_entity.id
_entity.type
_entity.pdbx_description
1 polymer ?
#
loop_
_entity_poly.entity_id
_entity_poly.type
_entity_poly.pdbx_seq_one_letter_code
_entity_poly.pdbx_strand_id
1 'polypeptide(L)'
;MEAKLEGKLPHHVAYEAIKEWADIEGQEQHPMLAYAASVDPDTMYYHEAMREPDRPEFIKAMEKEVKSHTEYGVCWELVPRSSVPSGTKILLAVWAMKRKRRIATREIYKWKARLNIDGSKQEEGVNYWETFSPVASWAAIRMVLITVLILAWFTKQIDFVLAYTQAEVKCEHHMAIPKGFEVEGDYVLKLKKNLFGQKQAGRVWNQHLVNKIKEIGFISSQIEECLFFKGKSIFVLYTDDSILAGPDNQELEDIIQEIKSVGFNLTVEGNISNFLGVQIDRFNSSTFNLSQPHLIADVIKELRLDGQNVTIKKATGVSSKTLCRHLDAPPFDDHFNYRRVIGQMNYLEKWSRLDISCAVHQGARFVSNPRFHHGKALKWLGRYLVGSRDKGMIYTPINQSFDVEVDASFTGD
;
A
#
# COMPACT_ATOMS: atom_id res chain seq x y z
N MET A 1 -4.56 -36.24 -8.98
CA MET A 1 -4.14 -34.85 -8.96
C MET A 1 -4.04 -34.23 -7.55
N GLU A 2 -4.48 -34.95 -6.51
CA GLU A 2 -4.47 -34.46 -5.11
C GLU A 2 -3.16 -34.68 -4.34
N ALA A 3 -2.30 -35.58 -4.80
CA ALA A 3 -1.09 -35.98 -4.05
C ALA A 3 0.14 -35.06 -4.17
N LYS A 4 0.05 -33.93 -4.85
CA LYS A 4 1.19 -32.98 -5.03
C LYS A 4 1.09 -31.66 -4.27
N LEU A 5 0.05 -31.49 -3.44
CA LEU A 5 -0.22 -30.22 -2.75
C LEU A 5 0.16 -30.21 -1.25
N GLU A 6 0.63 -31.34 -0.72
CA GLU A 6 1.07 -31.41 0.68
C GLU A 6 2.49 -30.83 0.81
N GLY A 7 2.60 -29.64 1.39
CA GLY A 7 3.86 -29.03 1.80
C GLY A 7 4.18 -27.64 1.29
N LYS A 8 3.37 -27.03 0.42
CA LYS A 8 3.58 -25.64 -0.01
C LYS A 8 2.73 -24.64 0.78
N LEU A 9 3.36 -23.55 1.21
CA LEU A 9 2.64 -22.46 1.89
C LEU A 9 1.56 -21.85 0.97
N PRO A 10 0.42 -21.38 1.50
CA PRO A 10 -0.74 -20.92 0.71
C PRO A 10 -0.42 -19.83 -0.33
N HIS A 11 0.56 -18.98 -0.06
CA HIS A 11 1.01 -17.95 -1.01
C HIS A 11 1.77 -18.51 -2.22
N HIS A 12 2.47 -19.64 -2.06
CA HIS A 12 3.15 -20.33 -3.18
C HIS A 12 2.14 -20.97 -4.14
N VAL A 13 1.08 -21.54 -3.61
CA VAL A 13 0.01 -22.15 -4.43
C VAL A 13 -0.71 -21.09 -5.26
N ALA A 14 -0.98 -19.91 -4.69
CA ALA A 14 -1.56 -18.80 -5.43
C ALA A 14 -0.64 -18.29 -6.53
N TYR A 15 0.66 -18.22 -6.27
CA TYR A 15 1.67 -17.79 -7.24
C TYR A 15 1.82 -18.78 -8.41
N GLU A 16 1.86 -20.09 -8.14
CA GLU A 16 1.95 -21.12 -9.19
C GLU A 16 0.66 -21.17 -10.03
N ALA A 17 -0.52 -21.04 -9.42
CA ALA A 17 -1.79 -20.98 -10.14
C ALA A 17 -1.88 -19.75 -11.05
N ILE A 18 -1.37 -18.60 -10.62
CA ILE A 18 -1.29 -17.36 -11.42
C ILE A 18 -0.31 -17.54 -12.58
N LYS A 19 0.80 -18.24 -12.36
CA LYS A 19 1.81 -18.51 -13.38
C LYS A 19 1.29 -19.48 -14.46
N GLU A 20 0.63 -20.57 -14.05
CA GLU A 20 -0.03 -21.49 -14.98
C GLU A 20 -1.11 -20.78 -15.83
N TRP A 21 -1.86 -19.86 -15.23
CA TRP A 21 -2.90 -19.12 -15.96
C TRP A 21 -2.30 -18.13 -16.98
N ALA A 22 -1.19 -17.48 -16.64
CA ALA A 22 -0.49 -16.57 -17.54
C ALA A 22 0.17 -17.31 -18.72
N ASP A 23 0.65 -18.53 -18.49
CA ASP A 23 1.25 -19.38 -19.54
C ASP A 23 0.20 -19.95 -20.51
N ILE A 24 -1.07 -20.11 -20.08
CA ILE A 24 -2.17 -20.62 -20.91
C ILE A 24 -2.71 -19.56 -21.90
N GLU A 25 -2.67 -18.29 -21.56
CA GLU A 25 -3.25 -17.22 -22.41
C GLU A 25 -2.26 -16.47 -23.30
N GLY A 26 -0.96 -16.77 -23.23
CA GLY A 26 0.06 -16.15 -24.11
C GLY A 26 0.18 -14.64 -23.99
N GLN A 27 -0.30 -14.03 -22.90
CA GLN A 27 -0.21 -12.60 -22.67
C GLN A 27 0.97 -12.29 -21.74
N GLU A 28 1.96 -11.58 -22.26
CA GLU A 28 3.13 -11.06 -21.52
C GLU A 28 2.78 -9.98 -20.49
N GLN A 29 1.57 -9.96 -19.94
CA GLN A 29 1.11 -8.93 -19.00
C GLN A 29 1.20 -9.44 -17.55
N HIS A 30 1.78 -8.62 -16.68
CA HIS A 30 1.89 -8.96 -15.25
C HIS A 30 0.47 -9.06 -14.63
N PRO A 31 0.00 -10.23 -14.15
CA PRO A 31 -1.40 -10.46 -13.76
C PRO A 31 -1.89 -9.51 -12.66
N MET A 32 -1.03 -9.13 -11.73
CA MET A 32 -1.38 -8.20 -10.64
C MET A 32 -1.58 -6.76 -11.13
N LEU A 33 -0.78 -6.31 -12.11
CA LEU A 33 -0.94 -4.98 -12.71
C LEU A 33 -2.13 -4.95 -13.66
N ALA A 34 -2.35 -6.02 -14.44
CA ALA A 34 -3.53 -6.18 -15.29
C ALA A 34 -4.82 -6.15 -14.49
N TYR A 35 -4.87 -6.86 -13.36
CA TYR A 35 -6.03 -6.91 -12.49
C TYR A 35 -6.31 -5.57 -11.79
N ALA A 36 -5.28 -4.87 -11.34
CA ALA A 36 -5.42 -3.53 -10.75
C ALA A 36 -5.89 -2.48 -11.79
N ALA A 37 -5.35 -2.53 -13.01
CA ALA A 37 -5.71 -1.61 -14.08
C ALA A 37 -7.14 -1.82 -14.58
N SER A 38 -7.63 -3.06 -14.68
CA SER A 38 -9.00 -3.36 -15.15
C SER A 38 -10.11 -2.89 -14.22
N VAL A 39 -9.79 -2.54 -12.97
CA VAL A 39 -10.76 -2.22 -11.91
C VAL A 39 -10.83 -0.72 -11.58
N ASP A 40 -9.75 0.03 -11.81
CA ASP A 40 -9.70 1.48 -11.59
C ASP A 40 -9.60 2.19 -12.95
N PRO A 41 -10.67 2.84 -13.44
CA PRO A 41 -10.67 3.52 -14.75
C PRO A 41 -9.69 4.69 -14.82
N ASP A 42 -9.15 5.13 -13.69
CA ASP A 42 -8.14 6.17 -13.61
C ASP A 42 -6.71 5.61 -13.62
N THR A 43 -6.53 4.28 -13.49
CA THR A 43 -5.25 3.59 -13.58
C THR A 43 -5.17 2.80 -14.87
N MET A 44 -4.11 3.00 -15.65
CA MET A 44 -3.98 2.42 -16.98
C MET A 44 -2.52 2.14 -17.36
N TYR A 45 -2.36 1.30 -18.36
CA TYR A 45 -1.06 1.03 -18.98
C TYR A 45 -0.66 2.13 -19.96
N TYR A 46 0.61 2.14 -20.35
CA TYR A 46 1.13 3.07 -21.35
C TYR A 46 0.30 3.10 -22.64
N HIS A 47 0.01 1.93 -23.21
CA HIS A 47 -0.71 1.84 -24.48
C HIS A 47 -2.17 2.34 -24.39
N GLU A 48 -2.79 2.24 -23.22
CA GLU A 48 -4.14 2.78 -22.96
C GLU A 48 -4.07 4.29 -22.82
N ALA A 49 -3.18 4.80 -21.97
CA ALA A 49 -2.99 6.24 -21.75
C ALA A 49 -2.64 6.98 -23.05
N MET A 50 -1.91 6.35 -23.96
CA MET A 50 -1.56 6.95 -25.27
C MET A 50 -2.71 6.99 -26.26
N ARG A 51 -3.84 6.33 -25.98
CA ARG A 51 -5.09 6.40 -26.77
C ARG A 51 -6.11 7.39 -26.21
N GLU A 52 -5.90 7.84 -24.97
CA GLU A 52 -6.81 8.73 -24.28
C GLU A 52 -6.71 10.19 -24.78
N PRO A 53 -7.79 10.99 -24.72
CA PRO A 53 -7.77 12.40 -25.12
C PRO A 53 -6.77 13.25 -24.33
N ASP A 54 -6.49 12.89 -23.06
CA ASP A 54 -5.54 13.56 -22.17
C ASP A 54 -4.11 12.99 -22.25
N ARG A 55 -3.78 12.25 -23.32
CA ARG A 55 -2.42 11.79 -23.64
C ARG A 55 -1.33 12.85 -23.44
N PRO A 56 -1.51 14.12 -23.87
CA PRO A 56 -0.44 15.13 -23.69
C PRO A 56 -0.07 15.35 -22.22
N GLU A 57 -1.04 15.25 -21.31
CA GLU A 57 -0.78 15.40 -19.88
C GLU A 57 -0.03 14.20 -19.30
N PHE A 58 -0.29 13.00 -19.80
CA PHE A 58 0.50 11.82 -19.44
C PHE A 58 1.95 11.90 -19.96
N ILE A 59 2.17 12.40 -21.17
CA ILE A 59 3.52 12.62 -21.71
C ILE A 59 4.30 13.59 -20.82
N LYS A 60 3.71 14.73 -20.44
CA LYS A 60 4.33 15.66 -19.50
C LYS A 60 4.65 15.01 -18.15
N ALA A 61 3.76 14.14 -17.66
CA ALA A 61 4.00 13.41 -16.42
C ALA A 61 5.14 12.41 -16.54
N MET A 62 5.30 11.74 -17.70
CA MET A 62 6.43 10.84 -18.00
C MET A 62 7.75 11.61 -18.07
N GLU A 63 7.79 12.73 -18.80
CA GLU A 63 8.96 13.60 -18.88
C GLU A 63 9.41 14.07 -17.50
N LYS A 64 8.44 14.50 -16.67
CA LYS A 64 8.71 14.88 -15.29
C LYS A 64 9.28 13.74 -14.46
N GLU A 65 8.73 12.53 -14.59
CA GLU A 65 9.23 11.35 -13.88
C GLU A 65 10.66 11.03 -14.26
N VAL A 66 10.98 10.94 -15.56
CA VAL A 66 12.33 10.67 -16.07
C VAL A 66 13.31 11.76 -15.62
N LYS A 67 12.90 13.03 -15.73
CA LYS A 67 13.70 14.16 -15.27
C LYS A 67 14.02 14.07 -13.77
N SER A 68 13.04 13.71 -12.95
CA SER A 68 13.26 13.50 -11.52
C SER A 68 14.29 12.40 -11.21
N HIS A 69 14.30 11.32 -11.98
CA HIS A 69 15.29 10.25 -11.84
C HIS A 69 16.71 10.65 -12.26
N THR A 70 16.85 11.67 -13.09
CA THR A 70 18.14 12.17 -13.54
C THR A 70 18.64 13.35 -12.68
N GLU A 71 17.75 14.20 -12.17
CA GLU A 71 18.09 15.39 -11.39
C GLU A 71 18.39 15.10 -9.91
N TYR A 72 17.61 14.18 -9.27
CA TYR A 72 17.78 13.84 -7.86
C TYR A 72 18.79 12.72 -7.59
N GLY A 73 19.53 12.32 -8.59
CA GLY A 73 20.56 11.29 -8.53
C GLY A 73 20.52 10.45 -9.80
N VAL A 74 21.64 10.29 -10.44
CA VAL A 74 21.73 9.49 -11.68
C VAL A 74 21.31 8.06 -11.37
N CYS A 75 20.01 7.75 -11.62
CA CYS A 75 19.44 6.44 -11.30
C CYS A 75 19.95 5.33 -12.22
N TRP A 76 20.42 5.69 -13.42
CA TRP A 76 20.94 4.74 -14.41
C TRP A 76 21.98 5.39 -15.32
N GLU A 77 22.64 4.56 -16.06
CA GLU A 77 23.60 4.91 -17.09
C GLU A 77 23.19 4.23 -18.40
N LEU A 78 23.28 4.97 -19.50
CA LEU A 78 23.03 4.44 -20.84
C LEU A 78 24.27 3.65 -21.29
N VAL A 79 24.13 2.36 -21.55
CA VAL A 79 25.23 1.50 -21.98
C VAL A 79 24.85 0.75 -23.26
N PRO A 80 25.82 0.47 -24.14
CA PRO A 80 25.57 -0.37 -25.31
C PRO A 80 25.09 -1.77 -24.87
N ARG A 81 24.09 -2.33 -25.54
CA ARG A 81 23.60 -3.69 -25.25
C ARG A 81 24.72 -4.73 -25.36
N SER A 82 25.68 -4.51 -26.27
CA SER A 82 26.85 -5.37 -26.45
C SER A 82 27.81 -5.42 -25.26
N SER A 83 27.74 -4.44 -24.35
CA SER A 83 28.54 -4.42 -23.12
C SER A 83 27.89 -5.22 -21.97
N VAL A 84 26.63 -5.64 -22.11
CA VAL A 84 25.93 -6.45 -21.11
C VAL A 84 26.49 -7.88 -21.16
N PRO A 85 26.91 -8.44 -19.99
CA PRO A 85 27.42 -9.80 -19.93
C PRO A 85 26.46 -10.83 -20.56
N SER A 86 26.97 -11.80 -21.28
CA SER A 86 26.16 -12.87 -21.88
C SER A 86 25.35 -13.61 -20.81
N GLY A 87 24.07 -13.85 -21.07
CA GLY A 87 23.16 -14.49 -20.12
C GLY A 87 22.51 -13.55 -19.11
N THR A 88 22.93 -12.27 -19.08
CA THR A 88 22.27 -11.29 -18.20
C THR A 88 20.88 -10.93 -18.73
N LYS A 89 19.86 -11.06 -17.88
CA LYS A 89 18.49 -10.73 -18.23
C LYS A 89 18.27 -9.22 -18.21
N ILE A 90 17.82 -8.67 -19.32
CA ILE A 90 17.40 -7.28 -19.42
C ILE A 90 15.92 -7.21 -19.03
N LEU A 91 15.61 -6.49 -17.94
CA LEU A 91 14.26 -6.35 -17.43
C LEU A 91 13.50 -5.27 -18.19
N LEU A 92 12.19 -5.42 -18.33
CA LEU A 92 11.37 -4.43 -19.03
C LEU A 92 11.09 -3.21 -18.16
N ALA A 93 11.04 -2.04 -18.79
CA ALA A 93 10.51 -0.83 -18.19
C ALA A 93 8.99 -0.81 -18.34
N VAL A 94 8.27 -0.54 -17.26
CA VAL A 94 6.81 -0.53 -17.23
C VAL A 94 6.30 0.79 -16.70
N TRP A 95 5.44 1.45 -17.48
CA TRP A 95 4.75 2.66 -17.05
C TRP A 95 3.44 2.32 -16.32
N ALA A 96 3.29 2.85 -15.10
CA ALA A 96 2.02 2.90 -14.39
C ALA A 96 1.45 4.32 -14.48
N MET A 97 0.37 4.48 -15.22
CA MET A 97 -0.31 5.75 -15.49
C MET A 97 -1.52 5.91 -14.58
N LYS A 98 -1.68 7.08 -13.96
CA LYS A 98 -2.84 7.32 -13.09
C LYS A 98 -3.34 8.75 -13.15
N ARG A 99 -4.67 8.92 -13.32
CA ARG A 99 -5.37 10.18 -13.07
C ARG A 99 -5.64 10.30 -11.56
N LYS A 100 -5.14 11.35 -10.94
CA LYS A 100 -5.49 11.67 -9.54
C LYS A 100 -6.68 12.61 -9.53
N ARG A 101 -7.76 12.21 -8.87
CA ARG A 101 -8.98 13.02 -8.74
C ARG A 101 -9.09 13.64 -7.36
N ARG A 102 -9.61 14.86 -7.31
CA ARG A 102 -10.10 15.45 -6.05
C ARG A 102 -11.25 14.60 -5.54
N ILE A 103 -11.25 14.36 -4.26
CA ILE A 103 -12.18 13.43 -3.63
C ILE A 103 -13.61 14.00 -3.65
N ALA A 104 -13.77 15.27 -3.30
CA ALA A 104 -15.07 15.92 -3.22
C ALA A 104 -15.71 16.16 -4.59
N THR A 105 -14.93 16.69 -5.55
CA THR A 105 -15.45 17.12 -6.86
C THR A 105 -15.27 16.07 -7.97
N ARG A 106 -14.48 15.03 -7.72
CA ARG A 106 -14.08 14.02 -8.72
C ARG A 106 -13.31 14.59 -9.92
N GLU A 107 -12.95 15.85 -9.92
CA GLU A 107 -12.13 16.50 -10.94
C GLU A 107 -10.71 15.94 -10.94
N ILE A 108 -10.14 15.73 -12.12
CA ILE A 108 -8.74 15.37 -12.27
C ILE A 108 -7.89 16.60 -11.91
N TYR A 109 -7.04 16.49 -10.89
CA TYR A 109 -6.15 17.56 -10.51
C TYR A 109 -4.67 17.28 -10.84
N LYS A 110 -4.35 16.00 -11.17
CA LYS A 110 -2.97 15.61 -11.47
C LYS A 110 -2.95 14.31 -12.28
N TRP A 111 -2.11 14.29 -13.31
CA TRP A 111 -1.70 13.08 -13.99
C TRP A 111 -0.38 12.60 -13.39
N LYS A 112 -0.28 11.31 -13.12
CA LYS A 112 0.92 10.68 -12.58
C LYS A 112 1.34 9.55 -13.50
N ALA A 113 2.58 9.59 -13.94
CA ALA A 113 3.27 8.49 -14.56
C ALA A 113 4.35 8.01 -13.57
N ARG A 114 4.44 6.72 -13.31
CA ARG A 114 5.50 6.13 -12.51
C ARG A 114 6.25 5.12 -13.36
N LEU A 115 7.57 5.30 -13.46
CA LEU A 115 8.44 4.36 -14.13
C LEU A 115 8.78 3.21 -13.16
N ASN A 116 8.43 2.01 -13.57
CA ASN A 116 8.72 0.79 -12.83
C ASN A 116 9.60 -0.13 -13.67
N ILE A 117 10.24 -1.08 -13.01
CA ILE A 117 10.89 -2.21 -13.67
C ILE A 117 10.03 -3.47 -13.48
N ASP A 118 9.99 -4.34 -14.47
CA ASP A 118 9.28 -5.62 -14.36
C ASP A 118 10.06 -6.60 -13.47
N GLY A 119 9.82 -6.52 -12.16
CA GLY A 119 10.43 -7.42 -11.19
C GLY A 119 9.91 -8.86 -11.25
N SER A 120 8.83 -9.16 -11.98
CA SER A 120 8.35 -10.53 -12.14
C SER A 120 9.37 -11.42 -12.86
N LYS A 121 10.19 -10.80 -13.68
CA LYS A 121 11.25 -11.47 -14.46
C LYS A 121 12.58 -11.56 -13.70
N GLN A 122 12.67 -11.05 -12.47
CA GLN A 122 13.84 -11.24 -11.63
C GLN A 122 13.92 -12.69 -11.11
N GLU A 123 15.13 -13.20 -10.99
CA GLU A 123 15.44 -14.58 -10.59
C GLU A 123 16.10 -14.60 -9.23
N GLU A 124 15.55 -15.39 -8.31
CA GLU A 124 16.09 -15.56 -6.96
C GLU A 124 17.45 -16.24 -7.01
N GLY A 125 18.40 -15.75 -6.20
CA GLY A 125 19.77 -16.25 -6.18
C GLY A 125 20.64 -15.75 -7.33
N VAL A 126 20.09 -14.98 -8.29
CA VAL A 126 20.81 -14.40 -9.43
C VAL A 126 20.85 -12.88 -9.34
N ASN A 127 19.68 -12.24 -9.29
CA ASN A 127 19.58 -10.77 -9.27
C ASN A 127 18.75 -10.21 -8.11
N TYR A 128 18.26 -11.05 -7.23
CA TYR A 128 17.78 -10.71 -5.89
C TYR A 128 17.86 -11.93 -4.97
N TRP A 129 17.86 -11.71 -3.66
CA TRP A 129 17.89 -12.77 -2.64
C TRP A 129 16.75 -12.56 -1.64
N GLU A 130 16.84 -11.56 -0.81
CA GLU A 130 15.86 -11.25 0.21
C GLU A 130 15.01 -10.04 -0.16
N THR A 131 13.71 -10.14 0.06
CA THR A 131 12.73 -9.11 -0.32
C THR A 131 11.97 -8.52 0.87
N PHE A 132 11.99 -9.20 2.03
CA PHE A 132 11.27 -8.75 3.20
C PHE A 132 11.76 -7.36 3.65
N SER A 133 10.81 -6.46 3.81
CA SER A 133 11.00 -5.13 4.38
C SER A 133 9.98 -4.93 5.49
N PRO A 134 10.42 -4.68 6.74
CA PRO A 134 9.49 -4.45 7.82
C PRO A 134 8.70 -3.16 7.60
N VAL A 135 7.50 -3.12 8.13
CA VAL A 135 6.65 -1.92 8.23
C VAL A 135 6.10 -1.83 9.65
N ALA A 136 5.86 -0.63 10.13
CA ALA A 136 5.32 -0.44 11.46
C ALA A 136 3.97 -1.16 11.64
N SER A 137 3.83 -1.87 12.75
CA SER A 137 2.58 -2.54 13.09
C SER A 137 1.47 -1.53 13.40
N TRP A 138 0.21 -1.96 13.19
CA TRP A 138 -0.96 -1.15 13.55
C TRP A 138 -0.99 -0.77 15.03
N ALA A 139 -0.52 -1.69 15.89
CA ALA A 139 -0.42 -1.47 17.33
C ALA A 139 0.58 -0.35 17.63
N ALA A 140 1.76 -0.37 17.02
CA ALA A 140 2.79 0.65 17.22
C ALA A 140 2.30 2.04 16.77
N ILE A 141 1.68 2.15 15.60
CA ILE A 141 1.14 3.42 15.10
C ILE A 141 0.08 3.97 16.07
N ARG A 142 -0.86 3.12 16.53
CA ARG A 142 -1.90 3.53 17.50
C ARG A 142 -1.29 3.97 18.82
N MET A 143 -0.30 3.25 19.33
CA MET A 143 0.41 3.61 20.56
C MET A 143 1.05 4.98 20.45
N VAL A 144 1.70 5.29 19.32
CA VAL A 144 2.30 6.61 19.08
C VAL A 144 1.21 7.70 19.04
N LEU A 145 0.09 7.47 18.33
CA LEU A 145 -1.03 8.43 18.30
C LEU A 145 -1.63 8.68 19.69
N ILE A 146 -1.79 7.64 20.50
CA ILE A 146 -2.27 7.75 21.88
C ILE A 146 -1.25 8.53 22.75
N THR A 147 0.04 8.22 22.60
CA THR A 147 1.13 8.95 23.30
C THR A 147 1.13 10.43 22.95
N VAL A 148 0.95 10.77 21.67
CA VAL A 148 0.83 12.16 21.19
C VAL A 148 -0.32 12.89 21.88
N LEU A 149 -1.46 12.22 22.08
CA LEU A 149 -2.61 12.81 22.80
C LEU A 149 -2.35 13.00 24.29
N ILE A 150 -1.86 11.93 24.97
CA ILE A 150 -1.60 11.95 26.41
C ILE A 150 -0.58 13.02 26.79
N LEU A 151 0.49 13.13 26.00
CA LEU A 151 1.61 14.02 26.29
C LEU A 151 1.48 15.39 25.58
N ALA A 152 0.38 15.62 24.86
CA ALA A 152 0.14 16.80 24.06
C ALA A 152 1.30 17.14 23.08
N TRP A 153 1.91 16.12 22.49
CA TRP A 153 3.06 16.26 21.64
C TRP A 153 2.72 16.81 20.25
N PHE A 154 3.74 17.38 19.61
CA PHE A 154 3.71 17.78 18.21
C PHE A 154 3.98 16.58 17.30
N THR A 155 3.51 16.68 16.06
CA THR A 155 3.74 15.66 15.03
C THR A 155 4.17 16.31 13.72
N LYS A 156 4.97 15.60 12.94
CA LYS A 156 5.32 15.93 11.56
C LYS A 156 5.11 14.67 10.73
N GLN A 157 4.40 14.81 9.63
CA GLN A 157 4.31 13.75 8.63
C GLN A 157 5.40 13.97 7.59
N ILE A 158 6.16 12.94 7.28
CA ILE A 158 7.30 12.98 6.36
C ILE A 158 7.04 12.00 5.23
N ASP A 159 7.21 12.46 3.98
CA ASP A 159 7.15 11.64 2.76
C ASP A 159 8.52 11.72 2.06
N PHE A 160 9.16 10.55 1.84
CA PHE A 160 10.44 10.47 1.15
C PHE A 160 10.22 10.48 -0.36
N VAL A 161 10.69 11.52 -1.02
CA VAL A 161 10.50 11.72 -2.46
C VAL A 161 11.25 10.66 -3.25
N LEU A 162 10.54 9.83 -4.05
CA LEU A 162 11.13 8.74 -4.81
C LEU A 162 11.99 7.81 -3.93
N ALA A 163 11.50 7.40 -2.78
CA ALA A 163 12.23 6.69 -1.74
C ALA A 163 13.21 5.62 -2.26
N TYR A 164 12.75 4.69 -3.10
CA TYR A 164 13.59 3.59 -3.58
C TYR A 164 14.80 4.06 -4.39
N THR A 165 14.66 5.16 -5.14
CA THR A 165 15.75 5.70 -5.95
C THR A 165 16.81 6.45 -5.15
N GLN A 166 16.56 6.68 -3.86
CA GLN A 166 17.58 7.24 -2.96
C GLN A 166 18.60 6.19 -2.50
N ALA A 167 18.27 4.89 -2.64
CA ALA A 167 19.15 3.79 -2.26
C ALA A 167 19.84 3.15 -3.48
N GLU A 168 21.14 2.88 -3.36
CA GLU A 168 21.94 2.24 -4.41
C GLU A 168 21.55 0.77 -4.62
N VAL A 169 21.65 0.29 -5.87
CA VAL A 169 21.46 -1.12 -6.15
C VAL A 169 22.62 -1.93 -5.55
N LYS A 170 22.32 -3.10 -4.97
CA LYS A 170 23.32 -4.01 -4.40
C LYS A 170 23.87 -5.02 -5.41
N CYS A 171 23.22 -5.18 -6.58
CA CYS A 171 23.61 -6.06 -7.63
C CYS A 171 23.31 -5.43 -8.99
N GLU A 172 24.02 -5.87 -10.02
CA GLU A 172 23.91 -5.28 -11.34
C GLU A 172 22.55 -5.62 -12.00
N HIS A 173 21.85 -4.61 -12.44
CA HIS A 173 20.57 -4.72 -13.14
C HIS A 173 20.61 -3.90 -14.42
N HIS A 174 20.09 -4.51 -15.50
CA HIS A 174 19.88 -3.84 -16.78
C HIS A 174 18.39 -3.76 -17.09
N MET A 175 17.95 -2.59 -17.55
CA MET A 175 16.57 -2.31 -17.92
C MET A 175 16.49 -1.86 -19.37
N ALA A 176 15.48 -2.31 -20.10
CA ALA A 176 15.20 -1.82 -21.44
C ALA A 176 14.84 -0.32 -21.40
N ILE A 177 15.13 0.39 -22.49
CA ILE A 177 14.73 1.79 -22.63
C ILE A 177 13.20 1.91 -22.47
N PRO A 178 12.71 2.82 -21.62
CA PRO A 178 11.28 3.02 -21.43
C PRO A 178 10.60 3.47 -22.74
N LYS A 179 9.42 2.93 -23.02
CA LYS A 179 8.59 3.38 -24.15
C LYS A 179 8.35 4.88 -24.10
N GLY A 180 8.50 5.56 -25.21
CA GLY A 180 8.40 7.02 -25.36
C GLY A 180 9.71 7.80 -25.10
N PHE A 181 10.81 7.09 -24.82
CA PHE A 181 12.16 7.66 -24.62
C PHE A 181 13.22 6.88 -25.40
N GLU A 182 12.84 6.39 -26.57
CA GLU A 182 13.72 5.65 -27.46
C GLU A 182 14.94 6.50 -27.83
N VAL A 183 16.10 5.86 -27.86
CA VAL A 183 17.38 6.44 -28.29
C VAL A 183 17.86 5.75 -29.55
N GLU A 184 18.58 6.47 -30.39
CA GLU A 184 19.16 5.90 -31.58
C GLU A 184 20.31 4.91 -31.23
N GLY A 185 20.27 3.69 -31.76
CA GLY A 185 21.20 2.61 -31.46
C GLY A 185 20.66 1.54 -30.52
N ASP A 186 21.46 0.51 -30.29
CA ASP A 186 21.10 -0.62 -29.41
C ASP A 186 21.69 -0.42 -28.03
N TYR A 187 20.89 0.24 -27.17
CA TYR A 187 21.27 0.59 -25.80
C TYR A 187 20.31 0.00 -24.78
N VAL A 188 20.79 -0.07 -23.54
CA VAL A 188 20.03 -0.41 -22.33
C VAL A 188 20.43 0.50 -21.20
N LEU A 189 19.61 0.54 -20.14
CA LEU A 189 19.88 1.29 -18.93
C LEU A 189 20.50 0.36 -17.87
N LYS A 190 21.75 0.64 -17.47
CA LYS A 190 22.39 0.01 -16.31
C LYS A 190 21.96 0.77 -15.05
N LEU A 191 21.29 0.11 -14.13
CA LEU A 191 20.77 0.76 -12.91
C LEU A 191 21.90 1.04 -11.93
N LYS A 192 21.89 2.25 -11.33
CA LYS A 192 22.73 2.67 -10.20
C LYS A 192 21.94 2.76 -8.92
N LYS A 193 20.63 3.05 -9.03
CA LYS A 193 19.70 3.17 -7.92
C LYS A 193 18.54 2.18 -8.08
N ASN A 194 17.89 1.83 -6.97
CA ASN A 194 16.71 0.99 -7.04
C ASN A 194 15.54 1.73 -7.68
N LEU A 195 14.70 0.98 -8.37
CA LEU A 195 13.46 1.48 -8.97
C LEU A 195 12.25 0.75 -8.38
N PHE A 196 11.11 1.39 -8.47
CA PHE A 196 9.83 0.74 -8.18
C PHE A 196 9.65 -0.49 -9.07
N GLY A 197 9.08 -1.56 -8.50
CA GLY A 197 8.88 -2.83 -9.20
C GLY A 197 9.98 -3.87 -8.97
N GLN A 198 11.20 -3.49 -8.56
CA GLN A 198 12.20 -4.47 -8.13
C GLN A 198 11.77 -5.15 -6.84
N LYS A 199 11.94 -6.47 -6.77
CA LYS A 199 11.52 -7.28 -5.62
C LYS A 199 12.22 -6.88 -4.31
N GLN A 200 13.49 -6.55 -4.37
CA GLN A 200 14.32 -6.17 -3.21
C GLN A 200 14.31 -4.67 -2.89
N ALA A 201 13.72 -3.81 -3.73
CA ALA A 201 13.84 -2.36 -3.57
C ALA A 201 13.38 -1.85 -2.20
N GLY A 202 12.26 -2.36 -1.68
CA GLY A 202 11.75 -2.01 -0.36
C GLY A 202 12.72 -2.35 0.76
N ARG A 203 13.34 -3.54 0.72
CA ARG A 203 14.35 -3.97 1.70
C ARG A 203 15.62 -3.11 1.64
N VAL A 204 16.12 -2.85 0.43
CA VAL A 204 17.34 -2.03 0.25
C VAL A 204 17.09 -0.61 0.73
N TRP A 205 15.94 -0.03 0.42
CA TRP A 205 15.50 1.26 0.92
C TRP A 205 15.41 1.30 2.45
N ASN A 206 14.70 0.35 3.06
CA ASN A 206 14.58 0.28 4.50
C ASN A 206 15.95 0.22 5.19
N GLN A 207 16.85 -0.66 4.73
CA GLN A 207 18.21 -0.77 5.27
C GLN A 207 18.99 0.54 5.11
N HIS A 208 18.89 1.19 3.94
CA HIS A 208 19.56 2.46 3.68
C HIS A 208 19.07 3.55 4.64
N LEU A 209 17.75 3.71 4.75
CA LEU A 209 17.14 4.69 5.65
C LEU A 209 17.51 4.43 7.11
N VAL A 210 17.33 3.19 7.58
CA VAL A 210 17.62 2.81 8.98
C VAL A 210 19.09 3.06 9.34
N ASN A 211 20.02 2.73 8.46
CA ASN A 211 21.44 3.00 8.70
C ASN A 211 21.70 4.51 8.84
N LYS A 212 21.15 5.31 7.94
CA LYS A 212 21.35 6.77 7.94
C LYS A 212 20.72 7.47 9.14
N ILE A 213 19.52 7.08 9.56
CA ILE A 213 18.91 7.69 10.76
C ILE A 213 19.65 7.28 12.04
N LYS A 214 20.28 6.09 12.08
CA LYS A 214 21.18 5.68 13.19
C LYS A 214 22.45 6.53 13.24
N GLU A 215 23.01 6.92 12.08
CA GLU A 215 24.17 7.84 12.02
C GLU A 215 23.89 9.19 12.70
N ILE A 216 22.64 9.67 12.67
CA ILE A 216 22.20 10.91 13.33
C ILE A 216 21.64 10.68 14.75
N GLY A 217 21.87 9.51 15.33
CA GLY A 217 21.62 9.22 16.74
C GLY A 217 20.26 8.60 17.07
N PHE A 218 19.50 8.11 16.08
CA PHE A 218 18.32 7.32 16.35
C PHE A 218 18.65 5.91 16.85
N ILE A 219 17.90 5.44 17.82
CA ILE A 219 18.01 4.09 18.41
C ILE A 219 16.75 3.31 18.03
N SER A 220 16.92 2.10 17.46
CA SER A 220 15.79 1.22 17.14
C SER A 220 15.12 0.70 18.40
N SER A 221 13.81 0.56 18.38
CA SER A 221 13.07 -0.21 19.39
C SER A 221 13.53 -1.67 19.38
N GLN A 222 13.48 -2.31 20.54
CA GLN A 222 13.76 -3.73 20.69
C GLN A 222 12.54 -4.62 20.36
N ILE A 223 11.35 -4.02 20.28
CA ILE A 223 10.09 -4.74 20.10
C ILE A 223 9.51 -4.52 18.69
N GLU A 224 9.69 -3.30 18.14
CA GLU A 224 9.10 -2.90 16.85
C GLU A 224 10.21 -2.36 15.94
N GLU A 225 10.55 -3.10 14.91
CA GLU A 225 11.68 -2.79 14.01
C GLU A 225 11.55 -1.44 13.28
N CYS A 226 10.33 -0.95 13.12
CA CYS A 226 10.02 0.31 12.43
C CYS A 226 9.73 1.48 13.38
N LEU A 227 10.10 1.34 14.66
CA LEU A 227 9.99 2.38 15.67
C LEU A 227 11.39 2.78 16.16
N PHE A 228 11.67 4.07 16.12
CA PHE A 228 12.99 4.62 16.47
C PHE A 228 12.83 5.78 17.46
N PHE A 229 13.84 5.97 18.33
CA PHE A 229 13.87 6.99 19.35
C PHE A 229 15.12 7.85 19.23
N LYS A 230 14.96 9.17 19.40
CA LYS A 230 16.06 10.12 19.57
C LYS A 230 15.68 11.12 20.66
N GLY A 231 16.36 11.06 21.81
CA GLY A 231 15.93 11.80 22.99
C GLY A 231 14.53 11.40 23.43
N LYS A 232 13.60 12.36 23.43
CA LYS A 232 12.18 12.13 23.68
C LYS A 232 11.35 11.99 22.39
N SER A 233 11.96 12.20 21.23
CA SER A 233 11.28 12.14 19.95
C SER A 233 11.17 10.71 19.44
N ILE A 234 10.05 10.39 18.81
CA ILE A 234 9.69 9.08 18.26
C ILE A 234 9.57 9.22 16.74
N PHE A 235 10.23 8.33 15.99
CA PHE A 235 10.09 8.22 14.55
C PHE A 235 9.48 6.86 14.19
N VAL A 236 8.38 6.86 13.45
CA VAL A 236 7.67 5.68 12.93
C VAL A 236 7.89 5.60 11.44
N LEU A 237 8.36 4.46 10.97
CA LEU A 237 8.62 4.21 9.55
C LEU A 237 7.60 3.23 8.97
N TYR A 238 6.94 3.63 7.87
CA TYR A 238 6.10 2.75 7.07
C TYR A 238 6.45 2.92 5.58
N THR A 239 7.44 2.17 5.13
CA THR A 239 8.01 2.23 3.76
C THR A 239 8.58 3.62 3.43
N ASP A 240 7.79 4.48 2.79
CA ASP A 240 8.10 5.86 2.39
C ASP A 240 7.37 6.90 3.25
N ASP A 241 6.26 6.51 3.88
CA ASP A 241 5.51 7.33 4.82
C ASP A 241 6.10 7.24 6.23
N SER A 242 6.22 8.36 6.93
CA SER A 242 6.77 8.39 8.27
C SER A 242 6.08 9.41 9.17
N ILE A 243 6.07 9.13 10.46
CA ILE A 243 5.59 10.04 11.50
C ILE A 243 6.77 10.36 12.43
N LEU A 244 7.04 11.63 12.63
CA LEU A 244 7.94 12.12 13.67
C LEU A 244 7.10 12.80 14.75
N ALA A 245 7.23 12.40 16.01
CA ALA A 245 6.47 12.94 17.15
C ALA A 245 7.40 13.28 18.31
N GLY A 246 7.11 14.34 19.05
CA GLY A 246 7.91 14.75 20.20
C GLY A 246 7.35 15.96 20.93
N PRO A 247 7.92 16.28 22.12
CA PRO A 247 7.43 17.35 22.99
C PRO A 247 7.70 18.76 22.47
N ASP A 248 8.72 18.94 21.63
CA ASP A 248 9.18 20.25 21.15
C ASP A 248 9.14 20.32 19.62
N ASN A 249 8.40 21.29 19.09
CA ASN A 249 8.26 21.47 17.66
C ASN A 249 9.58 21.91 16.99
N GLN A 250 10.44 22.68 17.68
CA GLN A 250 11.73 23.10 17.14
C GLN A 250 12.69 21.90 17.06
N GLU A 251 12.71 21.05 18.09
CA GLU A 251 13.50 19.80 18.06
C GLU A 251 13.10 18.91 16.86
N LEU A 252 11.78 18.83 16.56
CA LEU A 252 11.33 18.07 15.38
C LEU A 252 11.81 18.68 14.06
N GLU A 253 11.81 20.01 13.93
CA GLU A 253 12.37 20.68 12.75
C GLU A 253 13.88 20.45 12.62
N ASP A 254 14.61 20.50 13.72
CA ASP A 254 16.07 20.26 13.74
C ASP A 254 16.37 18.80 13.32
N ILE A 255 15.63 17.83 13.83
CA ILE A 255 15.72 16.42 13.42
C ILE A 255 15.44 16.26 11.91
N ILE A 256 14.44 16.95 11.36
CA ILE A 256 14.15 16.93 9.93
C ILE A 256 15.33 17.50 9.12
N GLN A 257 15.98 18.56 9.58
CA GLN A 257 17.17 19.09 8.90
C GLN A 257 18.35 18.12 9.00
N GLU A 258 18.53 17.42 10.12
CA GLU A 258 19.54 16.38 10.23
C GLU A 258 19.27 15.21 9.25
N ILE A 259 18.01 14.75 9.12
CA ILE A 259 17.64 13.72 8.14
C ILE A 259 17.96 14.19 6.72
N LYS A 260 17.69 15.46 6.37
CA LYS A 260 18.06 16.03 5.08
C LYS A 260 19.59 16.12 4.90
N SER A 261 20.33 16.45 5.95
CA SER A 261 21.78 16.61 5.90
C SER A 261 22.54 15.31 5.60
N VAL A 262 21.96 14.16 5.95
CA VAL A 262 22.53 12.84 5.60
C VAL A 262 22.12 12.36 4.19
N GLY A 263 21.53 13.26 3.39
CA GLY A 263 21.33 13.09 1.96
C GLY A 263 19.92 12.69 1.53
N PHE A 264 18.92 12.71 2.43
CA PHE A 264 17.55 12.37 2.05
C PHE A 264 16.79 13.54 1.45
N ASN A 265 16.10 13.25 0.33
CA ASN A 265 15.11 14.12 -0.24
C ASN A 265 13.72 13.76 0.30
N LEU A 266 13.11 14.71 1.01
CA LEU A 266 11.82 14.49 1.68
C LEU A 266 10.96 15.76 1.68
N THR A 267 9.65 15.57 1.76
CA THR A 267 8.66 16.62 2.02
C THR A 267 8.06 16.45 3.42
N VAL A 268 7.66 17.58 4.02
CA VAL A 268 7.01 17.60 5.33
C VAL A 268 5.61 18.15 5.15
N GLU A 269 4.61 17.38 5.56
CA GLU A 269 3.20 17.73 5.41
C GLU A 269 2.60 18.41 6.66
N GLY A 270 3.45 18.86 7.61
CA GLY A 270 3.01 19.45 8.86
C GLY A 270 2.49 18.43 9.87
N ASN A 271 1.45 18.80 10.64
CA ASN A 271 0.83 17.89 11.59
C ASN A 271 0.14 16.72 10.89
N ILE A 272 0.15 15.55 11.53
CA ILE A 272 -0.52 14.38 10.99
C ILE A 272 -2.02 14.65 10.78
N SER A 273 -2.48 14.41 9.56
CA SER A 273 -3.89 14.57 9.18
C SER A 273 -4.42 13.40 8.34
N ASN A 274 -3.54 12.79 7.55
CA ASN A 274 -3.84 11.61 6.75
C ASN A 274 -2.63 10.70 6.76
N PHE A 275 -2.78 9.49 7.27
CA PHE A 275 -1.72 8.52 7.29
C PHE A 275 -2.23 7.17 6.79
N LEU A 276 -1.56 6.63 5.76
CA LEU A 276 -1.92 5.35 5.14
C LEU A 276 -3.42 5.26 4.72
N GLY A 277 -3.98 6.33 4.20
CA GLY A 277 -5.38 6.37 3.78
C GLY A 277 -6.40 6.44 4.92
N VAL A 278 -5.94 6.73 6.14
CA VAL A 278 -6.77 7.04 7.31
C VAL A 278 -6.75 8.53 7.54
N GLN A 279 -7.91 9.14 7.58
CA GLN A 279 -8.08 10.53 7.99
C GLN A 279 -7.99 10.60 9.51
N ILE A 280 -7.14 11.50 10.03
CA ILE A 280 -6.89 11.71 11.45
C ILE A 280 -7.27 13.13 11.79
N ASP A 281 -8.48 13.30 12.33
CA ASP A 281 -8.98 14.61 12.74
C ASP A 281 -8.71 14.83 14.20
N ARG A 282 -8.02 15.92 14.54
CA ARG A 282 -7.80 16.34 15.92
C ARG A 282 -8.93 17.28 16.34
N PHE A 283 -9.88 16.79 17.14
CA PHE A 283 -11.00 17.61 17.61
C PHE A 283 -10.60 18.60 18.71
N ASN A 284 -9.66 18.20 19.56
CA ASN A 284 -9.10 19.03 20.63
C ASN A 284 -7.71 18.49 21.03
N SER A 285 -7.14 19.01 22.11
CA SER A 285 -5.82 18.60 22.59
C SER A 285 -5.73 17.12 23.00
N SER A 286 -6.86 16.48 23.34
CA SER A 286 -6.93 15.13 23.90
C SER A 286 -7.73 14.13 23.05
N THR A 287 -8.23 14.50 21.87
CA THR A 287 -9.10 13.62 21.09
C THR A 287 -8.72 13.58 19.63
N PHE A 288 -8.45 12.36 19.11
CA PHE A 288 -8.39 12.05 17.69
C PHE A 288 -9.63 11.27 17.25
N ASN A 289 -10.08 11.56 16.03
CA ASN A 289 -11.03 10.74 15.30
C ASN A 289 -10.32 10.15 14.07
N LEU A 290 -10.31 8.84 13.96
CA LEU A 290 -9.76 8.10 12.83
C LEU A 290 -10.89 7.62 11.94
N SER A 291 -10.92 8.04 10.69
CA SER A 291 -11.99 7.68 9.75
C SER A 291 -11.43 7.35 8.36
N GLN A 292 -12.21 6.61 7.57
CA GLN A 292 -11.85 6.23 6.20
C GLN A 292 -13.06 6.39 5.26
N PRO A 293 -13.61 7.61 5.13
CA PRO A 293 -14.84 7.84 4.37
C PRO A 293 -14.71 7.44 2.90
N HIS A 294 -13.51 7.57 2.32
CA HIS A 294 -13.24 7.22 0.92
C HIS A 294 -13.29 5.72 0.70
N LEU A 295 -12.65 4.95 1.58
CA LEU A 295 -12.67 3.50 1.51
C LEU A 295 -14.10 2.96 1.69
N ILE A 296 -14.86 3.56 2.61
CA ILE A 296 -16.28 3.23 2.79
C ILE A 296 -17.06 3.52 1.50
N ALA A 297 -16.83 4.66 0.86
CA ALA A 297 -17.48 5.00 -0.40
C ALA A 297 -17.13 4.02 -1.54
N ASP A 298 -15.87 3.60 -1.62
CA ASP A 298 -15.41 2.62 -2.60
C ASP A 298 -16.05 1.24 -2.38
N VAL A 299 -16.13 0.79 -1.13
CA VAL A 299 -16.84 -0.45 -0.76
C VAL A 299 -18.31 -0.39 -1.14
N ILE A 300 -19.00 0.72 -0.84
CA ILE A 300 -20.40 0.93 -1.15
C ILE A 300 -20.62 0.89 -2.67
N LYS A 301 -19.76 1.53 -3.44
CA LYS A 301 -19.81 1.54 -4.91
C LYS A 301 -19.56 0.14 -5.48
N GLU A 302 -18.54 -0.58 -5.00
CA GLU A 302 -18.24 -1.93 -5.45
C GLU A 302 -19.43 -2.89 -5.21
N LEU A 303 -20.10 -2.74 -4.07
CA LEU A 303 -21.31 -3.49 -3.72
C LEU A 303 -22.56 -3.03 -4.47
N ARG A 304 -22.46 -1.96 -5.29
CA ARG A 304 -23.59 -1.32 -5.99
C ARG A 304 -24.71 -0.87 -5.04
N LEU A 305 -24.30 -0.22 -3.94
CA LEU A 305 -25.17 0.31 -2.88
C LEU A 305 -25.15 1.85 -2.82
N ASP A 306 -24.73 2.51 -3.91
CA ASP A 306 -24.65 3.97 -4.06
C ASP A 306 -25.94 4.62 -4.62
N GLY A 307 -26.98 3.82 -4.88
CA GLY A 307 -28.27 4.29 -5.36
C GLY A 307 -29.11 5.03 -4.30
N GLN A 308 -30.14 5.76 -4.75
CA GLN A 308 -30.98 6.63 -3.89
C GLN A 308 -31.85 5.87 -2.85
N ASN A 309 -32.20 4.60 -3.08
CA ASN A 309 -33.17 3.84 -2.27
C ASN A 309 -32.55 2.61 -1.58
N VAL A 310 -31.37 2.76 -0.97
CA VAL A 310 -30.73 1.66 -0.30
C VAL A 310 -31.28 1.48 1.11
N THR A 311 -31.83 0.31 1.41
CA THR A 311 -32.30 -0.04 2.76
C THR A 311 -31.11 -0.15 3.72
N ILE A 312 -31.00 0.77 4.66
CA ILE A 312 -29.97 0.81 5.68
C ILE A 312 -30.17 -0.34 6.69
N LYS A 313 -29.07 -0.89 7.18
CA LYS A 313 -29.05 -1.86 8.29
C LYS A 313 -28.46 -1.21 9.54
N LYS A 314 -29.03 -1.55 10.70
CA LYS A 314 -28.57 -1.02 12.02
C LYS A 314 -27.55 -1.92 12.72
N ALA A 315 -27.39 -3.16 12.23
CA ALA A 315 -26.45 -4.16 12.77
C ALA A 315 -25.56 -4.72 11.65
N THR A 316 -24.36 -5.13 12.00
CA THR A 316 -23.34 -5.68 11.08
C THR A 316 -23.72 -7.04 10.52
N GLY A 317 -24.60 -7.77 11.22
CA GLY A 317 -25.08 -9.10 10.83
C GLY A 317 -26.33 -9.50 11.59
N VAL A 318 -26.76 -10.75 11.41
CA VAL A 318 -27.85 -11.38 12.14
C VAL A 318 -27.23 -12.26 13.23
N SER A 319 -27.41 -11.91 14.48
CA SER A 319 -26.76 -12.54 15.63
C SER A 319 -27.03 -14.05 15.81
N SER A 320 -28.10 -14.57 15.19
CA SER A 320 -28.49 -15.97 15.32
C SER A 320 -28.00 -16.89 14.19
N LYS A 321 -27.18 -16.36 13.23
CA LYS A 321 -26.77 -17.14 12.05
C LYS A 321 -25.28 -16.94 11.77
N THR A 322 -24.51 -17.97 12.05
CA THR A 322 -23.12 -18.08 11.57
C THR A 322 -23.12 -18.37 10.07
N LEU A 323 -22.20 -17.75 9.34
CA LEU A 323 -22.00 -18.10 7.92
C LEU A 323 -21.40 -19.50 7.84
N CYS A 324 -22.08 -20.39 7.10
CA CYS A 324 -21.69 -21.79 6.96
C CYS A 324 -21.35 -22.13 5.51
N ARG A 325 -20.56 -23.19 5.34
CA ARG A 325 -20.26 -23.77 4.03
C ARG A 325 -21.46 -24.66 3.61
N HIS A 326 -22.42 -24.10 2.88
CA HIS A 326 -23.47 -24.86 2.25
C HIS A 326 -23.02 -25.29 0.86
N LEU A 327 -22.63 -26.54 0.68
CA LEU A 327 -22.11 -27.03 -0.60
C LEU A 327 -23.19 -27.01 -1.70
N ASP A 328 -24.44 -27.22 -1.33
CA ASP A 328 -25.59 -27.22 -2.25
C ASP A 328 -26.12 -25.80 -2.59
N ALA A 329 -25.60 -24.78 -1.90
CA ALA A 329 -25.99 -23.40 -2.23
C ALA A 329 -25.43 -22.98 -3.60
N PRO A 330 -26.17 -22.19 -4.38
CA PRO A 330 -25.70 -21.68 -5.67
C PRO A 330 -24.33 -20.97 -5.52
N PRO A 331 -23.44 -21.12 -6.52
CA PRO A 331 -22.21 -20.34 -6.56
C PRO A 331 -22.52 -18.84 -6.45
N PHE A 332 -21.54 -18.07 -6.01
CA PHE A 332 -21.65 -16.63 -6.06
C PHE A 332 -21.61 -16.18 -7.52
N ASP A 333 -22.51 -15.30 -7.89
CA ASP A 333 -22.78 -14.89 -9.26
C ASP A 333 -21.94 -13.70 -9.75
N ASP A 334 -20.85 -13.41 -9.06
CA ASP A 334 -19.88 -12.35 -9.39
C ASP A 334 -20.46 -10.95 -9.67
N HIS A 335 -21.60 -10.61 -9.08
CA HIS A 335 -22.16 -9.27 -9.16
C HIS A 335 -21.23 -8.17 -8.64
N PHE A 336 -20.21 -8.54 -7.85
CA PHE A 336 -19.09 -7.70 -7.41
C PHE A 336 -17.89 -8.59 -7.08
N ASN A 337 -16.70 -8.01 -7.05
CA ASN A 337 -15.50 -8.76 -6.68
C ASN A 337 -15.47 -9.05 -5.17
N TYR A 338 -15.88 -10.27 -4.79
CA TYR A 338 -15.97 -10.71 -3.40
C TYR A 338 -14.65 -10.54 -2.63
N ARG A 339 -13.52 -11.00 -3.24
CA ARG A 339 -12.19 -10.92 -2.63
C ARG A 339 -11.75 -9.48 -2.40
N ARG A 340 -12.00 -8.60 -3.37
CA ARG A 340 -11.68 -7.18 -3.27
C ARG A 340 -12.46 -6.51 -2.14
N VAL A 341 -13.76 -6.75 -2.05
CA VAL A 341 -14.62 -6.20 -0.99
C VAL A 341 -14.15 -6.65 0.38
N ILE A 342 -13.83 -7.94 0.56
CA ILE A 342 -13.27 -8.46 1.82
C ILE A 342 -11.94 -7.78 2.12
N GLY A 343 -11.04 -7.62 1.16
CA GLY A 343 -9.75 -6.94 1.37
C GLY A 343 -9.93 -5.49 1.82
N GLN A 344 -10.84 -4.76 1.18
CA GLN A 344 -11.18 -3.38 1.57
C GLN A 344 -11.79 -3.31 2.98
N MET A 345 -12.72 -4.21 3.30
CA MET A 345 -13.34 -4.27 4.62
C MET A 345 -12.37 -4.71 5.71
N ASN A 346 -11.43 -5.63 5.44
CA ASN A 346 -10.34 -5.99 6.36
C ASN A 346 -9.45 -4.78 6.69
N TYR A 347 -9.14 -3.96 5.68
CA TYR A 347 -8.36 -2.74 5.91
C TYR A 347 -9.16 -1.72 6.75
N LEU A 348 -10.43 -1.58 6.46
CA LEU A 348 -11.35 -0.69 7.16
C LEU A 348 -11.50 -1.06 8.65
N GLU A 349 -11.68 -2.36 8.95
CA GLU A 349 -11.87 -2.84 10.32
C GLU A 349 -10.60 -2.71 11.16
N LYS A 350 -9.43 -2.88 10.56
CA LYS A 350 -8.14 -2.73 11.26
C LYS A 350 -7.89 -1.29 11.71
N TRP A 351 -8.37 -0.29 11.00
CA TRP A 351 -8.04 1.09 11.25
C TRP A 351 -9.13 1.90 11.97
N SER A 352 -10.32 1.92 11.44
CA SER A 352 -11.35 2.88 11.86
C SER A 352 -12.70 2.27 12.21
N ARG A 353 -12.93 0.99 11.89
CA ARG A 353 -14.24 0.35 12.03
C ARG A 353 -14.14 -1.04 12.67
N LEU A 354 -13.62 -1.12 13.90
CA LEU A 354 -13.56 -2.37 14.68
C LEU A 354 -14.94 -3.03 14.87
N ASP A 355 -16.01 -2.25 14.81
CA ASP A 355 -17.39 -2.69 14.93
C ASP A 355 -17.82 -3.70 13.85
N ILE A 356 -17.13 -3.74 12.70
CA ILE A 356 -17.42 -4.69 11.62
C ILE A 356 -16.51 -5.93 11.63
N SER A 357 -15.53 -6.02 12.53
CA SER A 357 -14.46 -7.03 12.52
C SER A 357 -15.01 -8.45 12.45
N CYS A 358 -15.91 -8.83 13.36
CA CYS A 358 -16.49 -10.15 13.39
C CYS A 358 -17.18 -10.53 12.06
N ALA A 359 -17.98 -9.62 11.50
CA ALA A 359 -18.69 -9.87 10.24
C ALA A 359 -17.74 -10.03 9.05
N VAL A 360 -16.68 -9.21 9.01
CA VAL A 360 -15.64 -9.27 7.98
C VAL A 360 -14.87 -10.59 8.05
N HIS A 361 -14.43 -10.99 9.25
CA HIS A 361 -13.71 -12.25 9.44
C HIS A 361 -14.57 -13.48 9.07
N GLN A 362 -15.87 -13.46 9.41
CA GLN A 362 -16.79 -14.50 8.95
C GLN A 362 -16.89 -14.55 7.42
N GLY A 363 -16.97 -13.41 6.74
CA GLY A 363 -16.95 -13.35 5.28
C GLY A 363 -15.63 -13.80 4.65
N ALA A 364 -14.50 -13.49 5.29
CA ALA A 364 -13.16 -13.82 4.81
C ALA A 364 -12.91 -15.34 4.72
N ARG A 365 -13.55 -16.14 5.55
CA ARG A 365 -13.47 -17.61 5.53
C ARG A 365 -13.87 -18.24 4.18
N PHE A 366 -14.62 -17.52 3.36
CA PHE A 366 -15.21 -18.02 2.11
C PHE A 366 -14.64 -17.38 0.84
N VAL A 367 -13.55 -16.62 0.94
CA VAL A 367 -12.95 -15.89 -0.19
C VAL A 367 -12.54 -16.81 -1.35
N SER A 368 -12.09 -18.05 -1.06
CA SER A 368 -11.66 -18.99 -2.10
C SER A 368 -12.81 -19.59 -2.91
N ASN A 369 -13.99 -19.75 -2.30
CA ASN A 369 -15.16 -20.32 -2.96
C ASN A 369 -16.46 -19.75 -2.36
N PRO A 370 -16.77 -18.46 -2.64
CA PRO A 370 -17.96 -17.84 -2.11
C PRO A 370 -19.23 -18.44 -2.73
N ARG A 371 -20.30 -18.46 -1.94
CA ARG A 371 -21.64 -18.86 -2.37
C ARG A 371 -22.57 -17.65 -2.33
N PHE A 372 -23.71 -17.75 -2.97
CA PHE A 372 -24.69 -16.68 -3.08
C PHE A 372 -25.08 -16.03 -1.73
N HIS A 373 -25.26 -16.85 -0.68
CA HIS A 373 -25.60 -16.33 0.65
C HIS A 373 -24.42 -15.56 1.31
N HIS A 374 -23.15 -15.90 0.99
CA HIS A 374 -21.99 -15.12 1.43
C HIS A 374 -21.99 -13.72 0.81
N GLY A 375 -22.31 -13.62 -0.49
CA GLY A 375 -22.48 -12.32 -1.16
C GLY A 375 -23.61 -11.48 -0.56
N LYS A 376 -24.73 -12.12 -0.19
CA LYS A 376 -25.82 -11.43 0.54
C LYS A 376 -25.39 -10.91 1.91
N ALA A 377 -24.55 -11.64 2.64
CA ALA A 377 -24.02 -11.22 3.92
C ALA A 377 -23.12 -9.97 3.76
N LEU A 378 -22.25 -9.94 2.75
CA LEU A 378 -21.43 -8.74 2.47
C LEU A 378 -22.29 -7.55 2.03
N LYS A 379 -23.34 -7.77 1.23
CA LYS A 379 -24.30 -6.69 0.90
C LYS A 379 -25.06 -6.18 2.14
N TRP A 380 -25.35 -7.04 3.10
CA TRP A 380 -25.91 -6.64 4.37
C TRP A 380 -24.94 -5.72 5.14
N LEU A 381 -23.69 -6.14 5.27
CA LEU A 381 -22.65 -5.35 5.91
C LEU A 381 -22.40 -4.01 5.18
N GLY A 382 -22.42 -4.02 3.83
CA GLY A 382 -22.37 -2.81 3.04
C GLY A 382 -23.53 -1.84 3.35
N ARG A 383 -24.75 -2.35 3.53
CA ARG A 383 -25.91 -1.52 3.93
C ARG A 383 -25.78 -0.95 5.35
N TYR A 384 -25.10 -1.64 6.23
CA TYR A 384 -24.73 -1.10 7.53
C TYR A 384 -23.73 0.05 7.38
N LEU A 385 -22.71 -0.09 6.53
CA LEU A 385 -21.75 0.97 6.23
C LEU A 385 -22.41 2.18 5.57
N VAL A 386 -23.42 2.00 4.70
CA VAL A 386 -24.22 3.12 4.15
C VAL A 386 -24.85 3.95 5.25
N GLY A 387 -25.40 3.32 6.28
CA GLY A 387 -26.04 4.00 7.43
C GLY A 387 -25.08 4.56 8.48
N SER A 388 -23.78 4.29 8.35
CA SER A 388 -22.75 4.66 9.33
C SER A 388 -21.48 5.20 8.69
N ARG A 389 -21.62 5.94 7.57
CA ARG A 389 -20.49 6.45 6.77
C ARG A 389 -19.55 7.36 7.55
N ASP A 390 -20.12 8.16 8.45
CA ASP A 390 -19.40 9.18 9.21
C ASP A 390 -18.79 8.64 10.52
N LYS A 391 -19.00 7.36 10.80
CA LYS A 391 -18.42 6.74 11.99
C LYS A 391 -16.95 6.39 11.78
N GLY A 392 -16.18 6.64 12.83
CA GLY A 392 -14.77 6.31 12.94
C GLY A 392 -14.45 5.80 14.34
N MET A 393 -13.16 5.66 14.62
CA MET A 393 -12.64 5.32 15.94
C MET A 393 -12.19 6.60 16.64
N ILE A 394 -12.72 6.82 17.84
CA ILE A 394 -12.37 7.98 18.66
C ILE A 394 -11.36 7.55 19.73
N TYR A 395 -10.22 8.23 19.77
CA TYR A 395 -9.23 8.11 20.84
C TYR A 395 -9.34 9.31 21.79
N THR A 396 -9.70 9.01 23.03
CA THR A 396 -9.77 10.00 24.11
C THR A 396 -9.16 9.37 25.36
N PRO A 397 -7.80 9.28 25.45
CA PRO A 397 -7.15 8.70 26.61
C PRO A 397 -7.44 9.53 27.86
N ILE A 398 -7.74 8.86 28.98
CA ILE A 398 -8.14 9.49 30.24
C ILE A 398 -6.93 9.61 31.18
N ASN A 399 -5.97 8.67 31.08
CA ASN A 399 -4.79 8.60 31.92
C ASN A 399 -3.62 7.95 31.18
N GLN A 400 -2.50 7.77 31.87
CA GLN A 400 -1.28 7.12 31.33
C GLN A 400 -1.19 5.62 31.69
N SER A 401 -2.30 5.00 32.11
CA SER A 401 -2.34 3.56 32.39
C SER A 401 -2.90 2.78 31.20
N PHE A 402 -2.54 1.50 31.14
CA PHE A 402 -3.08 0.53 30.19
C PHE A 402 -3.90 -0.49 31.00
N ASP A 403 -5.18 -0.58 30.69
CA ASP A 403 -6.03 -1.65 31.19
C ASP A 403 -6.13 -2.71 30.07
N VAL A 404 -5.81 -3.96 30.41
CA VAL A 404 -5.90 -5.10 29.48
C VAL A 404 -7.06 -5.97 29.91
N GLU A 405 -8.11 -5.98 29.10
CA GLU A 405 -9.21 -6.93 29.26
C GLU A 405 -8.95 -8.14 28.33
N VAL A 406 -8.99 -9.34 28.90
CA VAL A 406 -8.82 -10.60 28.16
C VAL A 406 -10.13 -11.36 28.20
N ASP A 407 -10.74 -11.56 27.04
CA ASP A 407 -11.86 -12.47 26.84
C ASP A 407 -11.38 -13.74 26.11
N ALA A 408 -11.63 -14.91 26.70
CA ALA A 408 -11.32 -16.21 26.12
C ALA A 408 -12.63 -16.88 25.70
N SER A 409 -12.94 -16.87 24.41
CA SER A 409 -14.01 -17.72 23.90
C SER A 409 -13.47 -19.10 23.48
N PHE A 410 -13.96 -20.12 24.16
CA PHE A 410 -13.70 -21.51 23.82
C PHE A 410 -14.89 -22.00 22.99
N THR A 411 -14.82 -21.88 21.70
CA THR A 411 -15.55 -22.66 20.68
C THR A 411 -15.64 -21.85 19.39
N GLY A 412 -14.94 -22.26 18.42
CA GLY A 412 -15.28 -21.96 17.06
C GLY A 412 -15.60 -23.28 16.37
N ASP A 413 -16.82 -23.70 16.38
CA ASP A 413 -17.31 -24.70 15.43
C ASP A 413 -17.56 -24.05 14.06
#